data_2e42297042af996677c8c42915f6547e
#
_entry.id   2e42297042af996677c8c42915f6547e
#
_cell.length_a   1.000
_cell.length_b   1.000
_cell.length_c   1.000
_cell.angle_alpha   90.00
_cell.angle_beta   90.00
_cell.angle_gamma   90.00
#
_symmetry.space_group_name_H-M   'P 1'
#
loop_
_entity.id
_entity.type
_entity.pdbx_description
1 polymer ?
#
loop_
_entity_poly.entity_id
_entity_poly.type
_entity_poly.pdbx_seq_one_letter_code
_entity_poly.pdbx_strand_id
1 'polypeptide(L)'
;MRNYYIPYDEKCKKVNYLYVLSLYKLAEVDKKTYLYNRISYDTIKDLTAKINSNYKESILSEATTTRYLQKDIYNRFYSVDTDNKVITLKNNFQKQNIDRINKFVIINDKELSFLMASNDTLLIAYYLYLKYYCGYSSSNKIDTTAKQFLEASGYSPKAGNYISKISDYNKILNDNGFIKIIKKRDNNGNERNEYYIL
;
A
#
# COMPACT_ATOMS: atom_id res chain seq x y z
N MET A 1 -15.94 9.93 5.87
CA MET A 1 -14.54 9.42 5.82
C MET A 1 -14.44 8.54 4.59
N ARG A 2 -13.50 8.83 3.69
CA ARG A 2 -13.30 8.05 2.45
C ARG A 2 -12.48 6.80 2.74
N ASN A 3 -12.88 5.67 2.16
CA ASN A 3 -12.14 4.42 2.20
C ASN A 3 -11.50 4.16 0.83
N TYR A 4 -10.24 3.70 0.86
CA TYR A 4 -9.45 3.34 -0.32
C TYR A 4 -9.22 1.84 -0.30
N TYR A 5 -9.54 1.18 -1.39
CA TYR A 5 -9.40 -0.27 -1.58
C TYR A 5 -8.14 -0.53 -2.40
N ILE A 6 -7.05 -0.77 -1.72
CA ILE A 6 -5.73 -0.94 -2.33
C ILE A 6 -5.48 -2.42 -2.60
N PRO A 7 -5.31 -2.86 -3.86
CA PRO A 7 -4.87 -4.22 -4.15
C PRO A 7 -3.57 -4.54 -3.43
N TYR A 8 -3.51 -5.70 -2.78
CA TYR A 8 -2.35 -6.10 -2.00
C TYR A 8 -1.43 -7.03 -2.80
N ASP A 9 -0.13 -6.77 -2.75
CA ASP A 9 0.91 -7.61 -3.32
C ASP A 9 1.90 -8.05 -2.24
N GLU A 10 1.97 -9.34 -1.98
CA GLU A 10 2.94 -9.90 -1.01
C GLU A 10 4.38 -9.57 -1.40
N LYS A 11 4.71 -9.57 -2.71
CA LYS A 11 6.05 -9.23 -3.22
C LYS A 11 6.25 -7.72 -3.36
N CYS A 12 6.01 -6.98 -2.29
CA CYS A 12 5.97 -5.52 -2.28
C CYS A 12 7.29 -4.83 -2.64
N LYS A 13 8.44 -5.51 -2.57
CA LYS A 13 9.75 -4.95 -2.96
C LYS A 13 9.77 -4.40 -4.39
N LYS A 14 8.95 -4.94 -5.28
CA LYS A 14 8.87 -4.51 -6.68
C LYS A 14 7.88 -3.36 -6.91
N VAL A 15 7.06 -3.03 -5.91
CA VAL A 15 5.99 -2.03 -5.98
C VAL A 15 6.42 -0.77 -5.24
N ASN A 16 6.34 0.38 -5.90
CA ASN A 16 6.43 1.67 -5.21
C ASN A 16 5.04 2.04 -4.70
N TYR A 17 4.76 1.71 -3.44
CA TYR A 17 3.48 2.03 -2.82
C TYR A 17 3.23 3.53 -2.64
N LEU A 18 4.25 4.38 -2.54
CA LEU A 18 4.06 5.83 -2.56
C LEU A 18 3.38 6.28 -3.85
N TYR A 19 3.86 5.77 -4.98
CA TYR A 19 3.24 6.04 -6.28
C TYR A 19 1.81 5.52 -6.35
N VAL A 20 1.58 4.27 -5.92
CA VAL A 20 0.23 3.67 -5.92
C VAL A 20 -0.72 4.49 -5.05
N LEU A 21 -0.37 4.80 -3.81
CA LEU A 21 -1.21 5.57 -2.89
C LEU A 21 -1.52 6.98 -3.43
N SER A 22 -0.55 7.60 -4.11
CA SER A 22 -0.77 8.90 -4.76
C SER A 22 -1.85 8.85 -5.83
N LEU A 23 -1.88 7.79 -6.65
CA LEU A 23 -2.93 7.61 -7.64
C LEU A 23 -4.30 7.44 -6.97
N TYR A 24 -4.39 6.65 -5.90
CA TYR A 24 -5.63 6.48 -5.16
C TYR A 24 -6.11 7.78 -4.51
N LYS A 25 -5.20 8.63 -4.04
CA LYS A 25 -5.52 9.96 -3.52
C LYS A 25 -6.06 10.90 -4.60
N LEU A 26 -5.47 10.87 -5.79
CA LEU A 26 -5.86 11.73 -6.92
C LEU A 26 -7.15 11.29 -7.60
N ALA A 27 -7.62 10.06 -7.36
CA ALA A 27 -8.75 9.52 -8.08
C ALA A 27 -10.04 10.31 -7.85
N GLU A 28 -10.69 10.66 -8.94
CA GLU A 28 -11.97 11.33 -9.01
C GLU A 28 -13.13 10.32 -9.11
N VAL A 29 -14.35 10.77 -8.85
CA VAL A 29 -15.56 9.96 -9.01
C VAL A 29 -15.78 9.70 -10.51
N ASP A 30 -15.80 8.44 -10.89
CA ASP A 30 -16.28 8.03 -12.21
C ASP A 30 -17.81 8.18 -12.25
N LYS A 31 -18.31 9.02 -13.16
CA LYS A 31 -19.73 9.31 -13.30
C LYS A 31 -20.58 8.10 -13.70
N LYS A 32 -19.98 7.06 -14.30
CA LYS A 32 -20.68 5.82 -14.70
C LYS A 32 -20.81 4.83 -13.54
N THR A 33 -19.77 4.73 -12.71
CA THR A 33 -19.70 3.73 -11.64
C THR A 33 -19.94 4.34 -10.26
N TYR A 34 -19.94 5.67 -10.15
CA TYR A 34 -19.98 6.42 -8.88
C TYR A 34 -18.85 6.06 -7.91
N LEU A 35 -17.74 5.53 -8.42
CA LEU A 35 -16.56 5.13 -7.64
C LEU A 35 -15.42 6.11 -7.87
N TYR A 36 -14.62 6.32 -6.81
CA TYR A 36 -13.36 7.07 -6.91
C TYR A 36 -12.28 6.19 -7.52
N ASN A 37 -12.25 6.12 -8.85
CA ASN A 37 -11.32 5.23 -9.56
C ASN A 37 -10.75 5.82 -10.84
N ARG A 38 -11.09 7.06 -11.20
CA ARG A 38 -10.67 7.66 -12.47
C ARG A 38 -9.68 8.81 -12.24
N ILE A 39 -8.61 8.83 -13.01
CA ILE A 39 -7.64 9.94 -13.08
C ILE A 39 -7.47 10.33 -14.53
N SER A 40 -7.88 11.55 -14.88
CA SER A 40 -7.62 12.14 -16.19
C SER A 40 -6.36 13.01 -16.12
N TYR A 41 -5.58 13.00 -17.18
CA TYR A 41 -4.36 13.81 -17.30
C TYR A 41 -4.17 14.28 -18.74
N ASP A 42 -3.57 15.44 -18.92
CA ASP A 42 -3.31 15.98 -20.26
C ASP A 42 -1.95 15.51 -20.79
N THR A 43 -0.95 15.54 -19.94
CA THR A 43 0.42 15.13 -20.24
C THR A 43 1.03 14.32 -19.09
N ILE A 44 2.11 13.58 -19.37
CA ILE A 44 2.89 12.91 -18.31
C ILE A 44 3.46 13.91 -17.31
N LYS A 45 3.84 15.10 -17.78
CA LYS A 45 4.29 16.19 -16.92
C LYS A 45 3.21 16.63 -15.93
N ASP A 46 1.98 16.84 -16.41
CA ASP A 46 0.83 17.17 -15.56
C ASP A 46 0.55 16.06 -14.53
N LEU A 47 0.49 14.82 -14.96
CA LEU A 47 0.31 13.69 -14.05
C LEU A 47 1.42 13.62 -12.99
N THR A 48 2.67 13.78 -13.40
CA THR A 48 3.83 13.77 -12.50
C THR A 48 3.74 14.91 -11.48
N ALA A 49 3.36 16.10 -11.92
CA ALA A 49 3.16 17.25 -11.04
C ALA A 49 2.04 17.00 -10.02
N LYS A 50 0.89 16.46 -10.46
CA LYS A 50 -0.22 16.06 -9.57
C LYS A 50 0.19 15.03 -8.54
N ILE A 51 0.99 14.02 -8.92
CA ILE A 51 1.52 13.03 -7.97
C ILE A 51 2.43 13.71 -6.95
N ASN A 52 3.40 14.50 -7.42
CA ASN A 52 4.39 15.16 -6.58
C ASN A 52 3.77 16.20 -5.62
N SER A 53 2.66 16.84 -6.00
CA SER A 53 1.96 17.81 -5.14
C SER A 53 1.45 17.23 -3.81
N ASN A 54 1.38 15.90 -3.69
CA ASN A 54 1.01 15.22 -2.45
C ASN A 54 2.19 15.10 -1.46
N TYR A 55 3.41 15.51 -1.82
CA TYR A 55 4.62 15.35 -1.03
C TYR A 55 5.35 16.69 -0.86
N LYS A 56 6.15 16.80 0.19
CA LYS A 56 6.99 17.99 0.43
C LYS A 56 8.08 18.17 -0.62
N GLU A 57 8.57 17.05 -1.16
CA GLU A 57 9.63 16.99 -2.16
C GLU A 57 9.15 16.18 -3.36
N SER A 58 9.69 16.47 -4.54
CA SER A 58 9.39 15.70 -5.75
C SER A 58 9.91 14.27 -5.61
N ILE A 59 9.00 13.29 -5.59
CA ILE A 59 9.33 11.86 -5.45
C ILE A 59 9.51 11.15 -6.79
N LEU A 60 8.99 11.72 -7.88
CA LEU A 60 9.03 11.14 -9.20
C LEU A 60 9.49 12.14 -10.25
N SER A 61 10.21 11.63 -11.26
CA SER A 61 10.43 12.30 -12.55
C SER A 61 9.41 11.84 -13.59
N GLU A 62 9.25 12.60 -14.68
CA GLU A 62 8.40 12.21 -15.82
C GLU A 62 8.79 10.85 -16.40
N ALA A 63 10.10 10.60 -16.55
CA ALA A 63 10.62 9.32 -17.04
C ALA A 63 10.24 8.16 -16.10
N THR A 64 10.24 8.38 -14.77
CA THR A 64 9.82 7.37 -13.80
C THR A 64 8.33 7.15 -13.86
N THR A 65 7.52 8.19 -13.99
CA THR A 65 6.06 8.10 -14.15
C THR A 65 5.71 7.30 -15.40
N THR A 66 6.33 7.62 -16.55
CA THR A 66 6.14 6.88 -17.81
C THR A 66 6.47 5.40 -17.65
N ARG A 67 7.63 5.11 -17.04
CA ARG A 67 8.04 3.71 -16.78
C ARG A 67 7.05 2.96 -15.89
N TYR A 68 6.45 3.61 -14.90
CA TYR A 68 5.47 2.97 -14.02
C TYR A 68 4.15 2.72 -14.73
N LEU A 69 3.70 3.64 -15.60
CA LEU A 69 2.49 3.43 -16.41
C LEU A 69 2.60 2.23 -17.35
N GLN A 70 3.82 1.91 -17.82
CA GLN A 70 4.08 0.83 -18.77
C GLN A 70 4.48 -0.50 -18.10
N LYS A 71 4.72 -0.50 -16.80
CA LYS A 71 5.26 -1.68 -16.12
C LYS A 71 4.16 -2.63 -15.65
N ASP A 72 4.18 -3.86 -16.13
CA ASP A 72 3.16 -4.91 -15.89
C ASP A 72 2.82 -5.14 -14.42
N ILE A 73 3.78 -4.97 -13.52
CA ILE A 73 3.52 -5.16 -12.08
C ILE A 73 2.44 -4.22 -11.55
N TYR A 74 2.22 -3.08 -12.20
CA TYR A 74 1.19 -2.12 -11.81
C TYR A 74 -0.18 -2.42 -12.42
N ASN A 75 -0.28 -3.36 -13.39
CA ASN A 75 -1.56 -3.75 -13.99
C ASN A 75 -2.56 -4.32 -12.96
N ARG A 76 -2.11 -4.73 -11.80
CA ARG A 76 -2.98 -5.14 -10.68
C ARG A 76 -3.66 -3.97 -9.98
N PHE A 77 -3.08 -2.78 -10.05
CA PHE A 77 -3.57 -1.59 -9.37
C PHE A 77 -4.43 -0.72 -10.26
N TYR A 78 -4.14 -0.68 -11.56
CA TYR A 78 -4.84 0.17 -12.52
C TYR A 78 -4.73 -0.37 -13.95
N SER A 79 -5.54 0.18 -14.83
CA SER A 79 -5.41 0.12 -16.28
C SER A 79 -5.20 1.52 -16.85
N VAL A 80 -4.50 1.62 -17.98
CA VAL A 80 -4.20 2.89 -18.64
C VAL A 80 -4.85 2.87 -20.02
N ASP A 81 -5.67 3.88 -20.29
CA ASP A 81 -6.14 4.21 -21.63
C ASP A 81 -5.29 5.38 -22.13
N THR A 82 -4.33 5.08 -22.99
CA THR A 82 -3.38 6.07 -23.52
C THR A 82 -4.02 7.05 -24.49
N ASP A 83 -5.03 6.62 -25.23
CA ASP A 83 -5.70 7.41 -26.25
C ASP A 83 -6.58 8.50 -25.59
N ASN A 84 -7.32 8.11 -24.55
CA ASN A 84 -8.14 9.02 -23.77
C ASN A 84 -7.41 9.64 -22.58
N LYS A 85 -6.14 9.30 -22.37
CA LYS A 85 -5.30 9.78 -21.24
C LYS A 85 -5.98 9.61 -19.88
N VAL A 86 -6.47 8.40 -19.63
CA VAL A 86 -7.20 8.04 -18.41
C VAL A 86 -6.54 6.84 -17.74
N ILE A 87 -6.33 6.97 -16.44
CA ILE A 87 -5.98 5.85 -15.57
C ILE A 87 -7.24 5.43 -14.82
N THR A 88 -7.58 4.16 -14.88
CA THR A 88 -8.69 3.58 -14.11
C THR A 88 -8.15 2.68 -13.03
N LEU A 89 -8.35 3.06 -11.77
CA LEU A 89 -7.91 2.27 -10.62
C LEU A 89 -8.78 1.03 -10.44
N LYS A 90 -8.14 -0.09 -10.14
CA LYS A 90 -8.82 -1.33 -9.79
C LYS A 90 -9.20 -1.28 -8.32
N ASN A 91 -10.48 -1.27 -8.05
CA ASN A 91 -11.04 -1.42 -6.72
C ASN A 91 -12.02 -2.60 -6.72
N ASN A 92 -12.26 -3.17 -5.56
CA ASN A 92 -12.99 -4.44 -5.43
C ASN A 92 -14.51 -4.34 -5.68
N PHE A 93 -15.04 -3.18 -6.08
CA PHE A 93 -16.47 -3.00 -6.33
C PHE A 93 -16.92 -3.41 -7.75
N GLN A 94 -15.99 -3.69 -8.65
CA GLN A 94 -16.34 -4.25 -9.96
C GLN A 94 -16.64 -5.74 -9.80
N LYS A 95 -17.87 -6.07 -9.47
CA LYS A 95 -18.42 -7.44 -9.32
C LYS A 95 -18.46 -8.26 -10.62
N GLN A 96 -17.83 -7.84 -11.70
CA GLN A 96 -17.83 -8.56 -12.96
C GLN A 96 -16.48 -9.24 -13.19
N ASN A 97 -16.49 -10.57 -13.12
CA ASN A 97 -15.36 -11.48 -13.36
C ASN A 97 -14.27 -11.41 -12.29
N ILE A 98 -14.63 -11.82 -11.10
CA ILE A 98 -13.69 -12.04 -10.01
C ILE A 98 -12.99 -13.37 -10.24
N ASP A 99 -11.86 -13.33 -10.91
CA ASP A 99 -10.80 -14.26 -10.57
C ASP A 99 -10.47 -14.04 -9.09
N ARG A 100 -10.48 -15.10 -8.29
CA ARG A 100 -10.33 -15.14 -6.83
C ARG A 100 -9.00 -14.57 -6.29
N ILE A 101 -8.30 -13.71 -7.02
CA ILE A 101 -6.91 -13.29 -6.81
C ILE A 101 -6.80 -11.85 -6.29
N ASN A 102 -7.87 -11.07 -6.25
CA ASN A 102 -7.76 -9.68 -5.82
C ASN A 102 -7.77 -9.55 -4.29
N LYS A 103 -6.62 -9.87 -3.70
CA LYS A 103 -6.31 -9.48 -2.34
C LYS A 103 -6.26 -7.95 -2.26
N PHE A 104 -6.91 -7.35 -1.29
CA PHE A 104 -6.93 -5.89 -1.11
C PHE A 104 -6.89 -5.53 0.38
N VAL A 105 -6.48 -4.30 0.64
CA VAL A 105 -6.48 -3.69 1.97
C VAL A 105 -7.35 -2.46 1.92
N ILE A 106 -8.17 -2.25 2.94
CA ILE A 106 -8.98 -1.04 3.08
C ILE A 106 -8.22 -0.08 4.00
N ILE A 107 -7.93 1.12 3.51
CA ILE A 107 -7.36 2.21 4.32
C ILE A 107 -8.25 3.45 4.26
N ASN A 108 -8.31 4.20 5.34
CA ASN A 108 -9.09 5.44 5.41
C ASN A 108 -8.21 6.68 5.17
N ASP A 109 -8.82 7.88 5.12
CA ASP A 109 -8.12 9.14 4.87
C ASP A 109 -7.00 9.42 5.88
N LYS A 110 -7.19 9.08 7.17
CA LYS A 110 -6.19 9.30 8.23
C LYS A 110 -4.96 8.41 7.98
N GLU A 111 -5.22 7.13 7.72
CA GLU A 111 -4.16 6.17 7.41
C GLU A 111 -3.42 6.54 6.12
N LEU A 112 -4.16 6.87 5.05
CA LEU A 112 -3.54 7.29 3.79
C LEU A 112 -2.65 8.52 3.99
N SER A 113 -3.12 9.54 4.69
CA SER A 113 -2.36 10.77 4.94
C SER A 113 -1.09 10.51 5.75
N PHE A 114 -1.18 9.66 6.78
CA PHE A 114 -0.02 9.26 7.58
C PHE A 114 1.01 8.49 6.75
N LEU A 115 0.57 7.48 5.98
CA LEU A 115 1.45 6.66 5.15
C LEU A 115 2.16 7.48 4.07
N MET A 116 1.45 8.43 3.45
CA MET A 116 2.05 9.32 2.46
C MET A 116 3.04 10.31 3.11
N ALA A 117 2.72 10.84 4.29
CA ALA A 117 3.61 11.74 5.01
C ALA A 117 4.92 11.06 5.50
N SER A 118 4.89 9.74 5.70
CA SER A 118 6.08 8.98 6.10
C SER A 118 7.18 8.97 5.04
N ASN A 119 6.79 9.11 3.77
CA ASN A 119 7.67 9.00 2.60
C ASN A 119 8.55 7.73 2.59
N ASP A 120 8.09 6.66 3.22
CA ASP A 120 8.83 5.40 3.37
C ASP A 120 8.03 4.22 2.79
N THR A 121 8.45 3.76 1.61
CA THR A 121 7.81 2.65 0.88
C THR A 121 7.80 1.36 1.69
N LEU A 122 8.82 1.10 2.51
CA LEU A 122 8.91 -0.12 3.32
C LEU A 122 7.95 -0.06 4.51
N LEU A 123 7.80 1.10 5.17
CA LEU A 123 6.80 1.31 6.21
C LEU A 123 5.38 1.09 5.66
N ILE A 124 5.10 1.66 4.48
CA ILE A 124 3.80 1.49 3.81
C ILE A 124 3.55 0.01 3.55
N ALA A 125 4.51 -0.68 2.92
CA ALA A 125 4.40 -2.10 2.63
C ALA A 125 4.18 -2.94 3.89
N TYR A 126 4.88 -2.61 4.97
CA TYR A 126 4.74 -3.29 6.27
C TYR A 126 3.35 -3.07 6.89
N TYR A 127 2.85 -1.84 6.88
CA TYR A 127 1.51 -1.56 7.40
C TYR A 127 0.43 -2.28 6.58
N LEU A 128 0.51 -2.24 5.25
CA LEU A 128 -0.43 -2.95 4.38
C LEU A 128 -0.38 -4.47 4.60
N TYR A 129 0.80 -5.03 4.85
CA TYR A 129 0.98 -6.44 5.22
C TYR A 129 0.24 -6.77 6.52
N LEU A 130 0.48 -6.03 7.59
CA LEU A 130 -0.19 -6.24 8.86
C LEU A 130 -1.71 -6.13 8.71
N LYS A 131 -2.17 -5.09 8.04
CA LYS A 131 -3.61 -4.83 7.85
C LYS A 131 -4.29 -5.91 7.00
N TYR A 132 -3.60 -6.40 5.97
CA TYR A 132 -4.10 -7.49 5.16
C TYR A 132 -4.30 -8.75 5.99
N TYR A 133 -3.27 -9.21 6.67
CA TYR A 133 -3.33 -10.46 7.41
C TYR A 133 -4.23 -10.39 8.65
N CYS A 134 -4.26 -9.25 9.35
CA CYS A 134 -5.24 -9.03 10.43
C CYS A 134 -6.68 -9.09 9.91
N GLY A 135 -6.96 -8.45 8.78
CA GLY A 135 -8.32 -8.43 8.19
C GLY A 135 -8.82 -9.79 7.70
N TYR A 136 -7.90 -10.71 7.34
CA TYR A 136 -8.25 -12.09 6.96
C TYR A 136 -8.26 -13.06 8.15
N SER A 137 -7.76 -12.65 9.30
CA SER A 137 -7.81 -13.45 10.52
C SER A 137 -9.17 -13.32 11.19
N SER A 138 -9.78 -14.44 11.59
CA SER A 138 -11.03 -14.47 12.34
C SER A 138 -10.96 -13.72 13.68
N SER A 139 -9.75 -13.51 14.19
CA SER A 139 -9.48 -12.82 15.45
C SER A 139 -8.99 -11.38 15.28
N ASN A 140 -8.99 -10.85 14.04
CA ASN A 140 -8.47 -9.52 13.69
C ASN A 140 -7.02 -9.26 14.17
N LYS A 141 -6.21 -10.30 14.19
CA LYS A 141 -4.84 -10.27 14.67
C LYS A 141 -3.92 -11.15 13.84
N ILE A 142 -2.63 -10.83 13.85
CA ILE A 142 -1.58 -11.64 13.26
C ILE A 142 -0.44 -11.84 14.25
N ASP A 143 0.10 -13.06 14.29
CA ASP A 143 1.37 -13.39 14.92
C ASP A 143 2.43 -13.49 13.82
N THR A 144 3.35 -12.54 13.79
CA THR A 144 4.40 -12.48 12.75
C THR A 144 5.69 -11.88 13.30
N THR A 145 6.78 -12.16 12.61
CA THR A 145 8.10 -11.62 12.90
C THR A 145 8.58 -10.69 11.77
N ALA A 146 9.51 -9.79 12.08
CA ALA A 146 10.15 -8.97 11.06
C ALA A 146 10.74 -9.80 9.92
N LYS A 147 11.33 -10.95 10.26
CA LYS A 147 11.91 -11.89 9.28
C LYS A 147 10.83 -12.44 8.34
N GLN A 148 9.70 -12.90 8.86
CA GLN A 148 8.59 -13.43 8.05
C GLN A 148 8.03 -12.39 7.09
N PHE A 149 7.82 -11.15 7.56
CA PHE A 149 7.40 -10.07 6.67
C PHE A 149 8.42 -9.81 5.55
N LEU A 150 9.70 -9.68 5.89
CA LEU A 150 10.75 -9.39 4.90
C LEU A 150 10.85 -10.50 3.84
N GLU A 151 10.79 -11.76 4.26
CA GLU A 151 10.80 -12.91 3.34
C GLU A 151 9.57 -12.93 2.44
N ALA A 152 8.38 -12.76 2.99
CA ALA A 152 7.13 -12.68 2.22
C ALA A 152 7.15 -11.52 1.21
N SER A 153 7.72 -10.39 1.60
CA SER A 153 7.82 -9.18 0.78
C SER A 153 8.98 -9.22 -0.24
N GLY A 154 9.76 -10.29 -0.27
CA GLY A 154 10.91 -10.47 -1.19
C GLY A 154 12.15 -9.67 -0.80
N TYR A 155 12.24 -9.18 0.44
CA TYR A 155 13.46 -8.62 1.00
C TYR A 155 14.30 -9.70 1.68
N SER A 156 15.64 -9.56 1.62
CA SER A 156 16.51 -10.44 2.38
C SER A 156 16.60 -9.98 3.84
N PRO A 157 16.24 -10.82 4.83
CA PRO A 157 16.38 -10.45 6.24
C PRO A 157 17.85 -10.23 6.67
N LYS A 158 18.80 -10.77 5.87
CA LYS A 158 20.24 -10.64 6.13
C LYS A 158 20.86 -9.39 5.50
N ALA A 159 20.14 -8.71 4.60
CA ALA A 159 20.66 -7.54 3.88
C ALA A 159 20.24 -6.25 4.60
N GLY A 160 21.21 -5.44 4.98
CA GLY A 160 21.00 -4.12 5.58
C GLY A 160 20.33 -4.18 6.96
N ASN A 161 19.86 -3.01 7.41
CA ASN A 161 19.24 -2.84 8.72
C ASN A 161 17.71 -3.03 8.69
N TYR A 162 17.19 -3.93 7.83
CA TYR A 162 15.74 -4.07 7.67
C TYR A 162 15.03 -4.55 8.94
N ILE A 163 15.64 -5.47 9.70
CA ILE A 163 15.02 -5.96 10.95
C ILE A 163 14.90 -4.83 11.98
N SER A 164 15.94 -4.01 12.14
CA SER A 164 15.87 -2.85 13.05
C SER A 164 14.83 -1.83 12.59
N LYS A 165 14.75 -1.54 11.29
CA LYS A 165 13.71 -0.67 10.74
C LYS A 165 12.30 -1.15 11.04
N ILE A 166 12.03 -2.47 10.97
CA ILE A 166 10.72 -3.02 11.34
C ILE A 166 10.42 -2.77 12.81
N SER A 167 11.41 -2.84 13.69
CA SER A 167 11.26 -2.47 15.10
C SER A 167 10.86 -1.01 15.27
N ASP A 168 11.51 -0.12 14.52
CA ASP A 168 11.18 1.32 14.52
C ASP A 168 9.77 1.57 13.97
N TYR A 169 9.38 0.87 12.90
CA TYR A 169 8.02 0.96 12.34
C TYR A 169 6.96 0.49 13.31
N ASN A 170 7.23 -0.57 14.07
CA ASN A 170 6.35 -1.02 15.15
C ASN A 170 6.08 0.10 16.16
N LYS A 171 7.12 0.79 16.59
CA LYS A 171 6.99 1.94 17.50
C LYS A 171 6.19 3.06 16.85
N ILE A 172 6.56 3.48 15.63
CA ILE A 172 5.88 4.55 14.90
C ILE A 172 4.39 4.25 14.73
N LEU A 173 4.03 3.06 14.28
CA LEU A 173 2.63 2.68 14.05
C LEU A 173 1.83 2.57 15.35
N ASN A 174 2.43 2.04 16.42
CA ASN A 174 1.80 1.94 17.73
C ASN A 174 1.59 3.32 18.37
N ASP A 175 2.60 4.19 18.35
CA ASP A 175 2.55 5.55 18.94
C ASP A 175 1.52 6.43 18.21
N ASN A 176 1.26 6.18 16.92
CA ASN A 176 0.24 6.87 16.14
C ASN A 176 -1.15 6.22 16.21
N GLY A 177 -1.31 5.13 16.96
CA GLY A 177 -2.58 4.48 17.20
C GLY A 177 -3.14 3.72 15.97
N PHE A 178 -2.27 3.21 15.10
CA PHE A 178 -2.68 2.39 13.95
C PHE A 178 -2.64 0.90 14.25
N ILE A 179 -1.76 0.51 15.17
CA ILE A 179 -1.64 -0.88 15.63
C ILE A 179 -1.55 -0.93 17.15
N LYS A 180 -1.90 -2.10 17.70
CA LYS A 180 -1.56 -2.48 19.08
C LYS A 180 -0.67 -3.70 19.04
N ILE A 181 0.39 -3.72 19.82
CA ILE A 181 1.33 -4.83 19.90
C ILE A 181 1.25 -5.47 21.27
N ILE A 182 1.05 -6.79 21.32
CA ILE A 182 1.12 -7.57 22.54
C ILE A 182 2.29 -8.54 22.42
N LYS A 183 3.25 -8.44 23.34
CA LYS A 183 4.35 -9.39 23.44
C LYS A 183 3.85 -10.69 24.06
N LYS A 184 4.12 -11.80 23.42
CA LYS A 184 3.84 -13.16 23.91
C LYS A 184 5.11 -13.99 23.91
N ARG A 185 5.11 -15.04 24.71
CA ARG A 185 6.13 -16.09 24.63
C ARG A 185 5.51 -17.33 24.02
N ASP A 186 6.20 -17.93 23.08
CA ASP A 186 5.80 -19.25 22.55
C ASP A 186 6.13 -20.38 23.56
N ASN A 187 5.73 -21.59 23.23
CA ASN A 187 5.97 -22.76 24.07
C ASN A 187 7.45 -23.07 24.33
N ASN A 188 8.33 -22.50 23.50
CA ASN A 188 9.80 -22.62 23.62
C ASN A 188 10.43 -21.42 24.35
N GLY A 189 9.63 -20.50 24.88
CA GLY A 189 10.09 -19.30 25.59
C GLY A 189 10.52 -18.14 24.69
N ASN A 190 10.41 -18.26 23.35
CA ASN A 190 10.78 -17.18 22.43
C ASN A 190 9.74 -16.07 22.44
N GLU A 191 10.19 -14.83 22.46
CA GLU A 191 9.28 -13.68 22.35
C GLU A 191 8.75 -13.53 20.93
N ARG A 192 7.43 -13.32 20.81
CA ARG A 192 6.71 -13.03 19.58
C ARG A 192 5.82 -11.81 19.77
N ASN A 193 5.59 -11.09 18.69
CA ASN A 193 4.65 -9.98 18.66
C ASN A 193 3.33 -10.44 18.03
N GLU A 194 2.24 -10.20 18.74
CA GLU A 194 0.88 -10.31 18.22
C GLU A 194 0.41 -8.89 17.90
N TYR A 195 -0.02 -8.65 16.66
CA TYR A 195 -0.42 -7.35 16.15
C TYR A 195 -1.94 -7.29 15.97
N TYR A 196 -2.52 -6.17 16.36
CA TYR A 196 -3.92 -5.82 16.14
C TYR A 196 -3.97 -4.51 15.35
N ILE A 197 -4.85 -4.41 14.36
CA ILE A 197 -5.18 -3.15 13.70
C ILE A 197 -6.25 -2.43 14.52
N LEU A 198 -6.06 -1.12 14.74
CA LEU A 198 -6.95 -0.25 15.53
C LEU A 198 -7.89 0.57 14.66
#